data_3fe45f0a9426cf298f351a2e5a2195e6
#
_entry.id   3fe45f0a9426cf298f351a2e5a2195e6
#
_cell.length_a   1.000
_cell.length_b   1.000
_cell.length_c   1.000
_cell.angle_alpha   90.00
_cell.angle_beta   90.00
_cell.angle_gamma   90.00
#
_symmetry.space_group_name_H-M   'P 1'
#
loop_
_entity.id
_entity.type
_entity.pdbx_description
1 polymer ?
#
loop_
_entity_poly.entity_id
_entity_poly.type
_entity_poly.pdbx_seq_one_letter_code
_entity_poly.pdbx_strand_id
1 'polypeptide(L)'
;MSSWSQKRNAALLVCVAGLTACSGEPDADSALAENLETAESMIDAFYSFDPNILQPILSEAGDAEGRILGYQAWAEGGNYIVMERAPCIRESEDTISCSITVQDDPVVALETGFNVTDTFHITFGGTTIVDVSTSSNDQPIYYEAAEWVEENLPEVMEGPCKRTDGLRDTPGDCARAMTDGYRQFMEARKAEEANAAAFIPAEFVPPVLVEMEGFKLVPLGPELVDVDYAAYMSSIEHLQQTFTRSTGWPHAELDAEDAMQDMLNEEGRFERRESFAYAVLTLDGARERGCIYVRPSSKPGYDAEVALWVTQAELDAGFDAELYAWASQWIEESWPFAQVAYPGRAIAWSEWDAL
;
A
#
# COMPACT_ATOMS: atom_id res chain seq x y z
N MET A 1 89.94 -46.08 17.91
CA MET A 1 90.03 -46.27 19.36
C MET A 1 88.68 -46.06 19.96
N SER A 2 88.18 -47.10 20.62
CA SER A 2 87.12 -47.27 21.62
C SER A 2 85.74 -46.65 21.29
N SER A 3 84.74 -47.42 20.93
CA SER A 3 84.00 -48.46 21.70
C SER A 3 83.16 -47.91 22.80
N TRP A 4 81.86 -48.15 22.70
CA TRP A 4 80.93 -48.72 23.68
C TRP A 4 79.52 -48.22 23.36
N SER A 5 78.63 -49.04 22.92
CA SER A 5 77.86 -50.14 23.54
C SER A 5 76.50 -49.67 24.08
N GLN A 6 75.49 -50.07 23.34
CA GLN A 6 74.13 -50.52 23.73
C GLN A 6 73.51 -50.11 25.07
N LYS A 7 72.25 -49.71 25.02
CA LYS A 7 71.12 -50.46 25.64
C LYS A 7 69.80 -50.13 25.02
N ARG A 8 69.07 -51.15 24.57
CA ARG A 8 67.66 -51.15 24.15
C ARG A 8 66.79 -51.03 25.40
N ASN A 9 65.82 -50.09 25.39
CA ASN A 9 64.65 -50.22 26.22
C ASN A 9 63.40 -50.01 25.33
N ALA A 10 62.67 -51.12 25.20
CA ALA A 10 61.34 -51.07 24.57
C ALA A 10 60.35 -50.44 25.49
N ALA A 11 59.78 -49.35 25.06
CA ALA A 11 58.59 -48.74 25.70
C ALA A 11 57.37 -49.02 24.83
N LEU A 12 56.45 -49.74 25.41
CA LEU A 12 55.15 -50.11 24.83
C LEU A 12 54.30 -48.86 24.71
N LEU A 13 54.03 -48.37 23.47
CA LEU A 13 53.10 -47.26 23.25
C LEU A 13 51.69 -47.88 23.11
N VAL A 14 50.88 -47.67 24.15
CA VAL A 14 49.43 -47.91 24.10
C VAL A 14 48.79 -46.78 23.29
N CYS A 15 48.40 -47.05 22.05
CA CYS A 15 47.53 -46.14 21.30
C CYS A 15 46.10 -46.19 21.88
N VAL A 16 45.73 -45.20 22.66
CA VAL A 16 44.33 -44.90 22.96
C VAL A 16 43.76 -44.19 21.73
N ALA A 17 42.98 -44.88 20.91
CA ALA A 17 42.18 -44.27 19.86
C ALA A 17 41.04 -43.43 20.51
N GLY A 18 41.28 -42.14 20.67
CA GLY A 18 40.21 -41.18 21.01
C GLY A 18 39.35 -41.02 19.77
N LEU A 19 38.10 -41.53 19.83
CA LEU A 19 37.02 -41.15 18.92
C LEU A 19 36.63 -39.72 19.29
N THR A 20 37.27 -38.73 18.66
CA THR A 20 36.71 -37.38 18.56
C THR A 20 35.54 -37.45 17.57
N ALA A 21 34.33 -37.50 18.09
CA ALA A 21 33.14 -37.12 17.33
C ALA A 21 33.34 -35.68 16.88
N CYS A 22 33.69 -35.46 15.61
CA CYS A 22 33.52 -34.17 14.96
C CYS A 22 32.02 -33.93 14.82
N SER A 23 31.42 -33.21 15.77
CA SER A 23 30.20 -32.45 15.54
C SER A 23 30.63 -31.23 14.69
N GLY A 24 30.80 -31.43 13.39
CA GLY A 24 30.97 -30.32 12.47
C GLY A 24 29.69 -29.52 12.44
N GLU A 25 29.76 -28.25 12.78
CA GLU A 25 28.74 -27.28 12.33
C GLU A 25 28.64 -27.44 10.80
N PRO A 26 27.42 -27.43 10.23
CA PRO A 26 27.27 -27.51 8.79
C PRO A 26 28.06 -26.37 8.15
N ASP A 27 28.82 -26.70 7.09
CA ASP A 27 29.49 -25.71 6.26
C ASP A 27 28.46 -24.68 5.77
N ALA A 28 28.79 -23.39 5.79
CA ALA A 28 27.86 -22.30 5.44
C ALA A 28 27.20 -22.53 4.06
N ASP A 29 27.91 -23.12 3.12
CA ASP A 29 27.36 -23.48 1.81
C ASP A 29 26.34 -24.63 1.89
N SER A 30 26.50 -25.56 2.82
CA SER A 30 25.55 -26.64 3.08
C SER A 30 24.27 -26.13 3.73
N ALA A 31 24.40 -25.23 4.70
CA ALA A 31 23.24 -24.58 5.36
C ALA A 31 22.44 -23.74 4.36
N LEU A 32 23.10 -22.97 3.50
CA LEU A 32 22.42 -22.20 2.45
C LEU A 32 21.66 -23.11 1.47
N ALA A 33 22.23 -24.22 1.06
CA ALA A 33 21.55 -25.15 0.16
C ALA A 33 20.29 -25.76 0.81
N GLU A 34 20.36 -26.12 2.11
CA GLU A 34 19.25 -26.64 2.88
C GLU A 34 18.15 -25.55 3.05
N ASN A 35 18.54 -24.32 3.32
CA ASN A 35 17.61 -23.20 3.46
C ASN A 35 16.89 -22.89 2.14
N LEU A 36 17.59 -22.93 1.00
CA LEU A 36 16.96 -22.79 -0.32
C LEU A 36 15.94 -23.90 -0.59
N GLU A 37 16.28 -25.18 -0.30
CA GLU A 37 15.35 -26.30 -0.46
C GLU A 37 14.13 -26.16 0.47
N THR A 38 14.34 -25.70 1.70
CA THR A 38 13.26 -25.44 2.66
C THR A 38 12.36 -24.29 2.18
N ALA A 39 12.93 -23.21 1.65
CA ALA A 39 12.18 -22.08 1.08
C ALA A 39 11.33 -22.53 -0.11
N GLU A 40 11.91 -23.28 -1.06
CA GLU A 40 11.15 -23.85 -2.19
C GLU A 40 10.00 -24.75 -1.71
N SER A 41 10.25 -25.58 -0.69
CA SER A 41 9.26 -26.46 -0.10
C SER A 41 8.13 -25.68 0.60
N MET A 42 8.46 -24.56 1.25
CA MET A 42 7.46 -23.66 1.85
C MET A 42 6.56 -23.05 0.76
N ILE A 43 7.12 -22.61 -0.37
CA ILE A 43 6.33 -22.08 -1.50
C ILE A 43 5.44 -23.16 -2.10
N ASP A 44 5.96 -24.41 -2.29
CA ASP A 44 5.14 -25.54 -2.75
C ASP A 44 3.98 -25.83 -1.79
N ALA A 45 4.24 -25.80 -0.48
CA ALA A 45 3.23 -25.98 0.54
C ALA A 45 2.19 -24.84 0.54
N PHE A 46 2.62 -23.58 0.33
CA PHE A 46 1.72 -22.42 0.25
C PHE A 46 0.73 -22.58 -0.92
N TYR A 47 1.22 -22.84 -2.12
CA TYR A 47 0.37 -23.00 -3.32
C TYR A 47 -0.31 -24.37 -3.43
N SER A 48 -0.11 -25.27 -2.45
CA SER A 48 -0.94 -26.46 -2.31
C SER A 48 -2.35 -26.13 -1.79
N PHE A 49 -2.52 -24.95 -1.17
CA PHE A 49 -3.73 -24.51 -0.46
C PHE A 49 -4.20 -25.48 0.65
N ASP A 50 -3.30 -26.33 1.13
CA ASP A 50 -3.55 -27.21 2.28
C ASP A 50 -2.78 -26.72 3.50
N PRO A 51 -3.46 -26.13 4.50
CA PRO A 51 -2.80 -25.63 5.70
C PRO A 51 -2.11 -26.74 6.51
N ASN A 52 -2.54 -28.00 6.39
CA ASN A 52 -1.88 -29.11 7.09
C ASN A 52 -0.48 -29.43 6.51
N ILE A 53 -0.21 -29.01 5.27
CA ILE A 53 1.13 -29.14 4.66
C ILE A 53 2.00 -27.94 5.03
N LEU A 54 1.45 -26.72 5.01
CA LEU A 54 2.19 -25.48 5.27
C LEU A 54 2.51 -25.27 6.76
N GLN A 55 1.53 -25.49 7.64
CA GLN A 55 1.67 -25.20 9.06
C GLN A 55 2.88 -25.85 9.73
N PRO A 56 3.20 -27.13 9.50
CA PRO A 56 4.41 -27.75 10.10
C PRO A 56 5.72 -27.08 9.71
N ILE A 57 5.80 -26.48 8.51
CA ILE A 57 6.99 -25.77 8.01
C ILE A 57 7.16 -24.45 8.73
N LEU A 58 6.07 -23.81 9.15
CA LEU A 58 6.03 -22.51 9.81
C LEU A 58 5.99 -22.59 11.35
N SER A 59 6.08 -23.80 11.96
CA SER A 59 5.85 -24.01 13.38
C SER A 59 6.75 -23.19 14.32
N GLU A 60 7.92 -22.75 13.86
CA GLU A 60 8.87 -21.91 14.62
C GLU A 60 8.87 -20.45 14.16
N ALA A 61 7.99 -20.08 13.23
CA ALA A 61 7.95 -18.74 12.63
C ALA A 61 7.16 -17.71 13.50
N GLY A 62 6.77 -18.06 14.71
CA GLY A 62 6.10 -17.15 15.63
C GLY A 62 4.80 -16.58 15.05
N ASP A 63 4.64 -15.24 15.11
CA ASP A 63 3.44 -14.57 14.59
C ASP A 63 3.29 -14.69 13.07
N ALA A 64 4.37 -14.99 12.33
CA ALA A 64 4.32 -15.18 10.89
C ALA A 64 3.52 -16.44 10.49
N GLU A 65 3.47 -17.49 11.33
CA GLU A 65 2.65 -18.68 11.06
C GLU A 65 1.19 -18.28 10.77
N GLY A 66 0.56 -17.53 11.68
CA GLY A 66 -0.84 -17.11 11.53
C GLY A 66 -1.05 -16.18 10.32
N ARG A 67 -0.11 -15.26 10.05
CA ARG A 67 -0.20 -14.37 8.89
C ARG A 67 -0.13 -15.13 7.58
N ILE A 68 0.82 -16.03 7.43
CA ILE A 68 1.04 -16.78 6.18
C ILE A 68 -0.04 -17.82 5.94
N LEU A 69 -0.56 -18.51 6.99
CA LEU A 69 -1.73 -19.36 6.86
C LEU A 69 -2.98 -18.57 6.48
N GLY A 70 -3.15 -17.37 7.03
CA GLY A 70 -4.20 -16.44 6.63
C GLY A 70 -4.05 -15.98 5.17
N TYR A 71 -2.82 -15.73 4.72
CA TYR A 71 -2.55 -15.40 3.33
C TYR A 71 -2.79 -16.59 2.38
N GLN A 72 -2.41 -17.80 2.77
CA GLN A 72 -2.75 -19.01 2.01
C GLN A 72 -4.27 -19.16 1.83
N ALA A 73 -5.04 -18.95 2.90
CA ALA A 73 -6.50 -19.02 2.81
C ALA A 73 -7.08 -17.88 1.94
N TRP A 74 -6.50 -16.68 1.98
CA TRP A 74 -6.82 -15.59 1.05
C TRP A 74 -6.54 -16.00 -0.39
N ALA A 75 -5.37 -16.54 -0.67
CA ALA A 75 -4.94 -16.97 -2.01
C ALA A 75 -5.84 -18.10 -2.55
N GLU A 76 -6.26 -19.05 -1.70
CA GLU A 76 -7.24 -20.07 -2.05
C GLU A 76 -8.58 -19.44 -2.43
N GLY A 77 -9.09 -18.52 -1.57
CA GLY A 77 -10.35 -17.82 -1.81
C GLY A 77 -10.32 -16.90 -3.03
N GLY A 78 -9.17 -16.31 -3.32
CA GLY A 78 -8.89 -15.47 -4.49
C GLY A 78 -8.53 -16.26 -5.75
N ASN A 79 -8.61 -17.59 -5.71
CA ASN A 79 -8.34 -18.47 -6.87
C ASN A 79 -6.97 -18.20 -7.53
N TYR A 80 -5.90 -18.11 -6.73
CA TYR A 80 -4.56 -17.85 -7.21
C TYR A 80 -4.05 -18.96 -8.14
N ILE A 81 -3.62 -18.56 -9.33
CA ILE A 81 -3.04 -19.46 -10.34
C ILE A 81 -1.60 -19.00 -10.59
N VAL A 82 -0.64 -19.87 -10.32
CA VAL A 82 0.77 -19.58 -10.59
C VAL A 82 1.00 -19.50 -12.11
N MET A 83 1.42 -18.34 -12.58
CA MET A 83 1.73 -18.06 -13.97
C MET A 83 3.22 -18.20 -14.25
N GLU A 84 4.06 -17.74 -13.31
CA GLU A 84 5.52 -17.82 -13.39
C GLU A 84 6.09 -17.99 -12.00
N ARG A 85 7.17 -18.76 -11.87
CA ARG A 85 7.90 -18.95 -10.64
C ARG A 85 9.40 -18.89 -10.91
N ALA A 86 10.07 -17.91 -10.32
CA ALA A 86 11.51 -17.85 -10.30
C ALA A 86 12.06 -18.76 -9.18
N PRO A 87 13.26 -19.34 -9.34
CA PRO A 87 13.93 -20.01 -8.23
C PRO A 87 14.13 -19.06 -7.06
N CYS A 88 14.00 -19.58 -5.83
CA CYS A 88 14.33 -18.81 -4.64
C CYS A 88 15.81 -18.42 -4.64
N ILE A 89 16.13 -17.22 -4.20
CA ILE A 89 17.50 -16.69 -4.18
C ILE A 89 17.85 -16.15 -2.78
N ARG A 90 19.14 -16.13 -2.47
CA ARG A 90 19.63 -15.51 -1.25
C ARG A 90 19.52 -14.00 -1.36
N GLU A 91 18.77 -13.38 -0.45
CA GLU A 91 18.60 -11.93 -0.34
C GLU A 91 19.60 -11.32 0.64
N SER A 92 19.78 -11.93 1.80
CA SER A 92 20.75 -11.51 2.83
C SER A 92 21.49 -12.72 3.43
N GLU A 93 22.18 -12.54 4.55
CA GLU A 93 22.89 -13.63 5.25
C GLU A 93 21.92 -14.72 5.73
N ASP A 94 20.76 -14.30 6.21
CA ASP A 94 19.74 -15.13 6.86
C ASP A 94 18.38 -15.12 6.15
N THR A 95 18.24 -14.40 5.04
CA THR A 95 16.98 -14.25 4.32
C THR A 95 17.07 -14.80 2.89
N ILE A 96 16.05 -15.55 2.50
CA ILE A 96 15.83 -16.04 1.15
C ILE A 96 14.57 -15.40 0.62
N SER A 97 14.61 -14.90 -0.61
CA SER A 97 13.45 -14.36 -1.32
C SER A 97 12.99 -15.30 -2.43
N CYS A 98 11.67 -15.48 -2.53
CA CYS A 98 11.00 -16.29 -3.53
C CYS A 98 9.93 -15.46 -4.20
N SER A 99 10.07 -15.20 -5.51
CA SER A 99 9.10 -14.39 -6.28
C SER A 99 8.25 -15.28 -7.16
N ILE A 100 6.93 -15.15 -7.04
CA ILE A 100 5.95 -15.93 -7.76
C ILE A 100 4.95 -14.97 -8.41
N THR A 101 4.82 -15.03 -9.73
CA THR A 101 3.79 -14.29 -10.46
C THR A 101 2.53 -15.10 -10.53
N VAL A 102 1.44 -14.52 -10.08
CA VAL A 102 0.11 -15.15 -10.01
C VAL A 102 -0.91 -14.34 -10.79
N GLN A 103 -1.91 -15.03 -11.29
CA GLN A 103 -3.20 -14.46 -11.66
C GLN A 103 -4.18 -14.81 -10.55
N ASP A 104 -4.94 -13.84 -10.10
CA ASP A 104 -5.95 -14.02 -9.05
C ASP A 104 -7.26 -13.29 -9.40
N ASP A 105 -8.35 -13.77 -8.83
CA ASP A 105 -9.68 -13.23 -9.12
C ASP A 105 -9.85 -11.75 -8.70
N PRO A 106 -9.30 -11.27 -7.55
CA PRO A 106 -9.32 -9.85 -7.20
C PRO A 106 -8.70 -8.97 -8.28
N VAL A 107 -7.50 -9.30 -8.76
CA VAL A 107 -6.80 -8.51 -9.80
C VAL A 107 -7.48 -8.65 -11.17
N VAL A 108 -7.97 -9.84 -11.50
CA VAL A 108 -8.78 -10.05 -12.73
C VAL A 108 -10.04 -9.21 -12.72
N ALA A 109 -10.69 -9.05 -11.56
CA ALA A 109 -11.87 -8.20 -11.42
C ALA A 109 -11.61 -6.73 -11.75
N LEU A 110 -10.36 -6.25 -11.66
CA LEU A 110 -9.94 -4.89 -11.99
C LEU A 110 -9.68 -4.67 -13.49
N GLU A 111 -9.79 -5.71 -14.33
CA GLU A 111 -9.70 -5.65 -15.79
C GLU A 111 -8.40 -5.03 -16.34
N THR A 112 -7.33 -5.00 -15.57
CA THR A 112 -6.05 -4.38 -15.95
C THR A 112 -5.23 -5.25 -16.90
N GLY A 113 -5.49 -6.57 -16.94
CA GLY A 113 -4.65 -7.56 -17.60
C GLY A 113 -3.29 -7.80 -16.93
N PHE A 114 -3.09 -7.25 -15.75
CA PHE A 114 -1.89 -7.39 -14.95
C PHE A 114 -1.89 -8.70 -14.16
N ASN A 115 -0.72 -9.28 -13.96
CA ASN A 115 -0.50 -10.39 -13.02
C ASN A 115 0.41 -9.91 -11.90
N VAL A 116 0.02 -10.17 -10.67
CA VAL A 116 0.78 -9.75 -9.48
C VAL A 116 1.97 -10.66 -9.28
N THR A 117 3.10 -10.09 -8.87
CA THR A 117 4.24 -10.85 -8.39
C THR A 117 4.37 -10.67 -6.88
N ASP A 118 4.06 -11.74 -6.16
CA ASP A 118 4.30 -11.84 -4.73
C ASP A 118 5.74 -12.26 -4.47
N THR A 119 6.38 -11.60 -3.52
CA THR A 119 7.71 -12.00 -3.04
C THR A 119 7.64 -12.35 -1.57
N PHE A 120 8.00 -13.58 -1.25
CA PHE A 120 8.14 -14.08 0.11
C PHE A 120 9.58 -13.85 0.57
N HIS A 121 9.76 -13.14 1.66
CA HIS A 121 11.05 -12.92 2.34
C HIS A 121 11.10 -13.84 3.55
N ILE A 122 11.83 -14.94 3.44
CA ILE A 122 11.88 -16.03 4.41
C ILE A 122 13.15 -15.92 5.23
N THR A 123 13.03 -15.64 6.52
CA THR A 123 14.16 -15.47 7.44
C THR A 123 14.42 -16.76 8.20
N PHE A 124 15.69 -17.17 8.24
CA PHE A 124 16.16 -18.40 8.87
C PHE A 124 16.94 -18.12 10.15
N GLY A 125 16.69 -18.91 11.18
CA GLY A 125 17.53 -19.07 12.36
C GLY A 125 18.28 -20.42 12.27
N GLY A 126 19.48 -20.39 11.67
CA GLY A 126 20.16 -21.62 11.26
C GLY A 126 19.49 -22.24 10.04
N THR A 127 18.87 -23.42 10.16
CA THR A 127 18.11 -24.07 9.08
C THR A 127 16.59 -24.06 9.32
N THR A 128 16.12 -23.30 10.30
CA THR A 128 14.71 -23.21 10.68
C THR A 128 14.12 -21.87 10.25
N ILE A 129 12.93 -21.85 9.68
CA ILE A 129 12.21 -20.61 9.37
C ILE A 129 11.74 -19.97 10.69
N VAL A 130 12.17 -18.74 10.93
CA VAL A 130 11.84 -17.98 12.15
C VAL A 130 10.93 -16.78 11.89
N ASP A 131 10.87 -16.31 10.64
CA ASP A 131 9.91 -15.29 10.20
C ASP A 131 9.68 -15.40 8.68
N VAL A 132 8.52 -14.93 8.24
CA VAL A 132 8.16 -14.76 6.82
C VAL A 132 7.38 -13.47 6.66
N SER A 133 7.86 -12.59 5.80
CA SER A 133 7.12 -11.41 5.34
C SER A 133 6.85 -11.51 3.84
N THR A 134 5.92 -10.73 3.35
CA THR A 134 5.53 -10.70 1.94
C THR A 134 5.50 -9.28 1.42
N SER A 135 5.83 -9.09 0.15
CA SER A 135 5.61 -7.87 -0.60
C SER A 135 5.01 -8.23 -1.96
N SER A 136 4.28 -7.30 -2.56
CA SER A 136 3.71 -7.45 -3.89
C SER A 136 3.98 -6.23 -4.76
N ASN A 137 3.81 -6.37 -6.06
CA ASN A 137 3.89 -5.28 -7.02
C ASN A 137 2.48 -4.86 -7.50
N ASP A 138 1.53 -4.84 -6.58
CA ASP A 138 0.16 -4.41 -6.85
C ASP A 138 0.13 -3.04 -7.54
N GLN A 139 -0.82 -2.91 -8.46
CA GLN A 139 -1.05 -1.61 -9.11
C GLN A 139 -1.90 -0.70 -8.22
N PRO A 140 -1.77 0.63 -8.35
CA PRO A 140 -2.55 1.59 -7.56
C PRO A 140 -4.05 1.33 -7.54
N ILE A 141 -4.63 0.91 -8.67
CA ILE A 141 -6.05 0.59 -8.79
C ILE A 141 -6.52 -0.51 -7.82
N TYR A 142 -5.61 -1.40 -7.39
CA TYR A 142 -5.93 -2.42 -6.39
C TYR A 142 -6.29 -1.79 -5.04
N TYR A 143 -5.52 -0.80 -4.64
CA TYR A 143 -5.74 -0.05 -3.39
C TYR A 143 -6.95 0.88 -3.50
N GLU A 144 -7.13 1.56 -4.64
CA GLU A 144 -8.32 2.37 -4.91
C GLU A 144 -9.61 1.52 -4.77
N ALA A 145 -9.60 0.31 -5.33
CA ALA A 145 -10.73 -0.60 -5.24
C ALA A 145 -10.97 -1.11 -3.81
N ALA A 146 -9.88 -1.37 -3.05
CA ALA A 146 -9.98 -1.81 -1.66
C ALA A 146 -10.60 -0.72 -0.78
N GLU A 147 -10.15 0.51 -0.92
CA GLU A 147 -10.70 1.68 -0.23
C GLU A 147 -12.17 1.90 -0.59
N TRP A 148 -12.51 1.84 -1.88
CA TRP A 148 -13.89 1.96 -2.33
C TRP A 148 -14.81 0.89 -1.72
N VAL A 149 -14.34 -0.37 -1.62
CA VAL A 149 -15.11 -1.45 -0.97
C VAL A 149 -15.30 -1.15 0.52
N GLU A 150 -14.27 -0.67 1.20
CA GLU A 150 -14.36 -0.29 2.61
C GLU A 150 -15.41 0.81 2.85
N GLU A 151 -15.43 1.80 1.99
CA GLU A 151 -16.35 2.94 2.10
C GLU A 151 -17.79 2.61 1.68
N ASN A 152 -17.96 1.81 0.62
CA ASN A 152 -19.26 1.63 -0.02
C ASN A 152 -19.94 0.28 0.32
N LEU A 153 -19.21 -0.70 0.83
CA LEU A 153 -19.70 -2.03 1.18
C LEU A 153 -19.30 -2.42 2.61
N PRO A 154 -19.74 -1.67 3.65
CA PRO A 154 -19.35 -1.91 5.03
C PRO A 154 -19.69 -3.33 5.51
N GLU A 155 -20.72 -3.96 4.94
CA GLU A 155 -21.08 -5.37 5.23
C GLU A 155 -19.97 -6.35 4.83
N VAL A 156 -19.13 -6.03 3.87
CA VAL A 156 -17.96 -6.83 3.50
C VAL A 156 -16.92 -6.78 4.63
N MET A 157 -16.65 -5.59 5.15
CA MET A 157 -15.65 -5.37 6.21
C MET A 157 -16.13 -5.88 7.56
N GLU A 158 -17.40 -5.71 7.90
CA GLU A 158 -18.01 -6.18 9.14
C GLU A 158 -18.32 -7.69 9.14
N GLY A 159 -18.43 -8.29 7.95
CA GLY A 159 -18.74 -9.69 7.70
C GLY A 159 -17.50 -10.51 7.33
N PRO A 160 -17.36 -10.91 6.04
CA PRO A 160 -16.31 -11.84 5.61
C PRO A 160 -14.88 -11.29 5.81
N CYS A 161 -14.68 -9.97 5.79
CA CYS A 161 -13.38 -9.34 5.99
C CYS A 161 -13.11 -8.87 7.41
N LYS A 162 -14.01 -9.23 8.34
CA LYS A 162 -13.82 -8.90 9.76
C LYS A 162 -12.49 -9.42 10.29
N ARG A 163 -11.86 -8.61 11.14
CA ARG A 163 -10.59 -8.94 11.81
C ARG A 163 -10.80 -9.12 13.30
N THR A 164 -10.12 -10.12 13.85
CA THR A 164 -9.98 -10.34 15.29
C THR A 164 -8.50 -10.48 15.60
N ASP A 165 -7.99 -9.71 16.56
CA ASP A 165 -6.57 -9.67 16.94
C ASP A 165 -5.63 -9.42 15.74
N GLY A 166 -6.06 -8.54 14.80
CA GLY A 166 -5.30 -8.14 13.62
C GLY A 166 -5.37 -9.11 12.42
N LEU A 167 -5.89 -10.32 12.61
CA LEU A 167 -6.06 -11.32 11.55
C LEU A 167 -7.50 -11.36 11.05
N ARG A 168 -7.70 -11.63 9.75
CA ARG A 168 -9.04 -11.87 9.19
C ARG A 168 -9.60 -13.19 9.72
N ASP A 169 -10.88 -13.18 10.11
CA ASP A 169 -11.54 -14.36 10.67
C ASP A 169 -11.76 -15.44 9.58
N THR A 170 -12.09 -15.01 8.36
CA THR A 170 -12.33 -15.88 7.20
C THR A 170 -11.64 -15.34 5.95
N PRO A 171 -10.30 -15.47 5.82
CA PRO A 171 -9.56 -14.81 4.75
C PRO A 171 -10.01 -15.21 3.34
N GLY A 172 -10.35 -16.48 3.11
CA GLY A 172 -10.84 -16.95 1.81
C GLY A 172 -12.22 -16.40 1.45
N ASP A 173 -13.14 -16.28 2.43
CA ASP A 173 -14.43 -15.63 2.20
C ASP A 173 -14.27 -14.15 1.96
N CYS A 174 -13.31 -13.51 2.65
CA CYS A 174 -12.95 -12.13 2.43
C CYS A 174 -12.43 -11.92 1.01
N ALA A 175 -11.50 -12.74 0.51
CA ALA A 175 -10.99 -12.64 -0.85
C ALA A 175 -12.11 -12.73 -1.90
N ARG A 176 -13.05 -13.62 -1.73
CA ARG A 176 -14.23 -13.73 -2.60
C ARG A 176 -15.11 -12.49 -2.56
N ALA A 177 -15.38 -11.98 -1.36
CA ALA A 177 -16.20 -10.78 -1.19
C ALA A 177 -15.51 -9.52 -1.73
N MET A 178 -14.20 -9.39 -1.55
CA MET A 178 -13.41 -8.30 -2.14
C MET A 178 -13.41 -8.39 -3.67
N THR A 179 -13.29 -9.59 -4.26
CA THR A 179 -13.42 -9.79 -5.71
C THR A 179 -14.75 -9.28 -6.24
N ASP A 180 -15.85 -9.58 -5.56
CA ASP A 180 -17.18 -9.08 -5.95
C ASP A 180 -17.30 -7.57 -5.74
N GLY A 181 -16.69 -7.04 -4.69
CA GLY A 181 -16.58 -5.61 -4.45
C GLY A 181 -15.78 -4.88 -5.54
N TYR A 182 -14.66 -5.45 -5.98
CA TYR A 182 -13.86 -4.88 -7.07
C TYR A 182 -14.59 -4.85 -8.42
N ARG A 183 -15.43 -5.85 -8.70
CA ARG A 183 -16.33 -5.78 -9.87
C ARG A 183 -17.32 -4.63 -9.75
N GLN A 184 -17.91 -4.41 -8.57
CA GLN A 184 -18.81 -3.29 -8.34
C GLN A 184 -18.09 -1.94 -8.45
N PHE A 185 -16.87 -1.83 -7.93
CA PHE A 185 -16.01 -0.67 -8.12
C PHE A 185 -15.81 -0.36 -9.62
N MET A 186 -15.44 -1.36 -10.42
CA MET A 186 -15.25 -1.18 -11.86
C MET A 186 -16.54 -0.81 -12.59
N GLU A 187 -17.70 -1.34 -12.18
CA GLU A 187 -19.01 -0.93 -12.72
C GLU A 187 -19.34 0.51 -12.34
N ALA A 188 -19.12 0.90 -11.08
CA ALA A 188 -19.32 2.28 -10.62
C ALA A 188 -18.41 3.26 -11.37
N ARG A 189 -17.13 2.91 -11.52
CA ARG A 189 -16.15 3.69 -12.26
C ARG A 189 -16.54 3.87 -13.73
N LYS A 190 -16.94 2.81 -14.42
CA LYS A 190 -17.46 2.88 -15.81
C LYS A 190 -18.72 3.73 -15.92
N ALA A 191 -19.60 3.66 -14.92
CA ALA A 191 -20.78 4.50 -14.87
C ALA A 191 -20.42 5.98 -14.64
N GLU A 192 -19.46 6.26 -13.79
CA GLU A 192 -18.90 7.61 -13.57
C GLU A 192 -18.20 8.12 -14.83
N GLU A 193 -17.37 7.32 -15.49
CA GLU A 193 -16.75 7.65 -16.78
C GLU A 193 -17.79 7.93 -17.86
N ALA A 194 -18.86 7.14 -17.92
CA ALA A 194 -19.98 7.35 -18.84
C ALA A 194 -20.79 8.61 -18.52
N ASN A 195 -20.94 8.94 -17.23
CA ASN A 195 -21.58 10.17 -16.74
C ASN A 195 -20.66 11.39 -16.79
N ALA A 196 -19.37 11.17 -16.59
CA ALA A 196 -18.30 12.14 -16.79
C ALA A 196 -18.00 12.39 -18.27
N ALA A 197 -19.02 12.20 -19.16
CA ALA A 197 -18.92 12.67 -20.53
C ALA A 197 -18.34 14.09 -20.50
N ALA A 198 -17.02 14.12 -20.28
CA ALA A 198 -16.12 15.24 -20.12
C ALA A 198 -16.50 16.20 -18.99
N PHE A 199 -16.10 15.90 -17.74
CA PHE A 199 -16.09 16.89 -16.66
C PHE A 199 -15.56 18.24 -17.13
N ILE A 200 -14.58 18.21 -18.02
CA ILE A 200 -14.05 19.37 -18.73
C ILE A 200 -13.97 19.11 -20.23
N PRO A 201 -14.21 20.12 -21.10
CA PRO A 201 -14.07 19.99 -22.55
C PRO A 201 -12.71 19.42 -22.95
N ALA A 202 -12.65 18.62 -24.02
CA ALA A 202 -11.42 17.96 -24.48
C ALA A 202 -10.30 18.95 -24.79
N GLU A 203 -10.64 20.13 -25.30
CA GLU A 203 -9.72 21.22 -25.62
C GLU A 203 -9.24 22.04 -24.40
N PHE A 204 -9.90 21.91 -23.25
CA PHE A 204 -9.46 22.61 -22.04
C PHE A 204 -8.20 21.95 -21.48
N VAL A 205 -7.18 22.76 -21.18
CA VAL A 205 -5.93 22.30 -20.59
C VAL A 205 -5.88 22.74 -19.14
N PRO A 206 -6.02 21.81 -18.17
CA PRO A 206 -5.88 22.15 -16.75
C PRO A 206 -4.51 22.77 -16.47
N PRO A 207 -4.42 23.87 -15.70
CA PRO A 207 -3.15 24.47 -15.34
C PRO A 207 -2.28 23.49 -14.55
N VAL A 208 -0.99 23.39 -14.89
CA VAL A 208 0.00 22.60 -14.14
C VAL A 208 0.90 23.46 -13.25
N LEU A 209 0.81 24.76 -13.37
CA LEU A 209 1.47 25.74 -12.51
C LEU A 209 0.66 27.04 -12.54
N VAL A 210 0.34 27.57 -11.36
CA VAL A 210 -0.20 28.91 -11.19
C VAL A 210 0.62 29.62 -10.14
N GLU A 211 1.28 30.72 -10.48
CA GLU A 211 2.09 31.51 -9.56
C GLU A 211 1.38 32.81 -9.20
N MET A 212 1.30 33.09 -7.90
CA MET A 212 0.66 34.26 -7.31
C MET A 212 1.62 34.96 -6.35
N GLU A 213 1.26 36.17 -5.92
CA GLU A 213 2.03 36.83 -4.87
C GLU A 213 1.86 36.05 -3.54
N GLY A 214 2.94 35.38 -3.11
CA GLY A 214 2.98 34.66 -1.83
C GLY A 214 2.69 33.16 -1.87
N PHE A 215 2.23 32.60 -2.99
CA PHE A 215 2.03 31.17 -3.15
C PHE A 215 2.02 30.74 -4.61
N LYS A 216 2.15 29.42 -4.81
CA LYS A 216 1.94 28.79 -6.13
C LYS A 216 1.09 27.55 -5.99
N LEU A 217 0.39 27.20 -7.07
CA LEU A 217 -0.35 25.94 -7.20
C LEU A 217 0.41 25.03 -8.16
N VAL A 218 0.52 23.76 -7.79
CA VAL A 218 0.95 22.67 -8.66
C VAL A 218 0.02 21.46 -8.42
N PRO A 219 -0.22 20.60 -9.41
CA PRO A 219 -0.97 19.37 -9.19
C PRO A 219 -0.37 18.54 -8.04
N LEU A 220 -1.23 17.88 -7.26
CA LEU A 220 -0.77 16.89 -6.28
C LEU A 220 -0.17 15.69 -7.00
N GLY A 221 0.91 15.17 -6.46
CA GLY A 221 1.61 14.01 -7.00
C GLY A 221 2.72 13.52 -6.07
N PRO A 222 3.30 12.35 -6.35
CA PRO A 222 4.27 11.66 -5.49
C PRO A 222 5.46 12.50 -5.04
N GLU A 223 5.89 13.47 -5.86
CA GLU A 223 7.01 14.37 -5.53
C GLU A 223 6.70 15.34 -4.38
N LEU A 224 5.43 15.51 -4.04
CA LEU A 224 4.97 16.40 -2.97
C LEU A 224 4.63 15.66 -1.67
N VAL A 225 4.73 14.34 -1.63
CA VAL A 225 4.27 13.51 -0.51
C VAL A 225 4.76 14.00 0.86
N ASP A 226 6.04 14.36 0.98
CA ASP A 226 6.61 14.78 2.26
C ASP A 226 6.04 16.12 2.77
N VAL A 227 5.81 17.07 1.85
CA VAL A 227 5.31 18.41 2.21
C VAL A 227 3.81 18.39 2.46
N ASP A 228 3.06 17.59 1.70
CA ASP A 228 1.63 17.41 1.86
C ASP A 228 1.32 16.64 3.16
N TYR A 229 2.00 15.50 3.39
CA TYR A 229 1.88 14.74 4.64
C TYR A 229 2.16 15.62 5.87
N ALA A 230 3.25 16.42 5.83
CA ALA A 230 3.58 17.32 6.93
C ALA A 230 2.49 18.40 7.13
N ALA A 231 1.88 18.90 6.05
CA ALA A 231 0.86 19.93 6.11
C ALA A 231 -0.43 19.43 6.76
N TYR A 232 -1.05 18.34 6.26
CA TYR A 232 -2.31 17.86 6.83
C TYR A 232 -2.12 17.23 8.22
N MET A 233 -1.01 16.55 8.50
CA MET A 233 -0.72 16.01 9.83
C MET A 233 -0.50 17.08 10.89
N SER A 234 -0.07 18.28 10.49
CA SER A 234 0.01 19.44 11.41
C SER A 234 -1.34 19.97 11.84
N SER A 235 -2.44 19.54 11.22
CA SER A 235 -3.74 20.21 11.28
C SER A 235 -4.93 19.26 11.39
N ILE A 236 -4.72 18.05 11.94
CA ILE A 236 -5.72 16.96 11.98
C ILE A 236 -7.08 17.42 12.48
N GLU A 237 -7.16 17.97 13.71
CA GLU A 237 -8.44 18.36 14.30
C GLU A 237 -9.15 19.45 13.48
N HIS A 238 -8.39 20.40 12.95
CA HIS A 238 -8.92 21.47 12.11
C HIS A 238 -9.54 20.89 10.83
N LEU A 239 -8.82 20.02 10.12
CA LEU A 239 -9.28 19.44 8.87
C LEU A 239 -10.49 18.52 9.05
N GLN A 240 -10.49 17.72 10.12
CA GLN A 240 -11.63 16.88 10.47
C GLN A 240 -12.91 17.70 10.74
N GLN A 241 -12.78 18.91 11.31
CA GLN A 241 -13.91 19.76 11.63
C GLN A 241 -14.41 20.56 10.44
N THR A 242 -13.53 21.04 9.59
CA THR A 242 -13.84 22.06 8.59
C THR A 242 -13.88 21.54 7.16
N PHE A 243 -13.07 20.53 6.84
CA PHE A 243 -12.93 20.01 5.49
C PHE A 243 -13.66 18.68 5.31
N THR A 244 -13.21 17.62 5.99
CA THR A 244 -13.83 16.30 5.80
C THR A 244 -15.11 16.10 6.60
N ARG A 245 -15.27 16.79 7.70
CA ARG A 245 -16.37 16.59 8.68
C ARG A 245 -16.43 15.16 9.20
N SER A 246 -15.28 14.50 9.23
CA SER A 246 -15.08 13.10 9.57
C SER A 246 -13.78 12.93 10.33
N THR A 247 -13.68 11.91 11.16
CA THR A 247 -12.45 11.48 11.80
C THR A 247 -11.66 10.47 10.96
N GLY A 248 -12.18 10.08 9.80
CA GLY A 248 -11.55 9.13 8.91
C GLY A 248 -10.29 9.68 8.22
N TRP A 249 -10.24 11.00 7.99
CA TRP A 249 -9.05 11.66 7.41
C TRP A 249 -9.00 13.13 7.83
N PRO A 250 -7.79 13.69 8.07
CA PRO A 250 -6.58 12.95 8.42
C PRO A 250 -6.70 12.38 9.84
N HIS A 251 -5.95 11.35 10.18
CA HIS A 251 -5.86 10.81 11.54
C HIS A 251 -4.41 10.47 11.92
N ALA A 252 -4.15 10.32 13.22
CA ALA A 252 -2.79 10.21 13.75
C ALA A 252 -2.06 8.90 13.37
N GLU A 253 -2.80 7.93 12.83
CA GLU A 253 -2.28 6.61 12.45
C GLU A 253 -1.87 6.52 10.98
N LEU A 254 -2.12 7.59 10.17
CA LEU A 254 -1.64 7.66 8.79
C LEU A 254 -0.12 7.63 8.75
N ASP A 255 0.44 6.85 7.85
CA ASP A 255 1.88 6.73 7.65
C ASP A 255 2.33 7.21 6.26
N ALA A 256 3.62 7.01 5.96
CA ALA A 256 4.20 7.45 4.70
C ALA A 256 3.70 6.63 3.49
N GLU A 257 3.28 5.38 3.71
CA GLU A 257 2.73 4.51 2.66
C GLU A 257 1.31 4.98 2.29
N ASP A 258 0.47 5.28 3.28
CA ASP A 258 -0.85 5.88 3.10
C ASP A 258 -0.75 7.20 2.33
N ALA A 259 0.17 8.08 2.76
CA ALA A 259 0.40 9.37 2.10
C ALA A 259 0.85 9.20 0.64
N MET A 260 1.76 8.29 0.35
CA MET A 260 2.21 8.01 -1.00
C MET A 260 1.07 7.49 -1.88
N GLN A 261 0.25 6.59 -1.33
CA GLN A 261 -0.90 6.05 -2.05
C GLN A 261 -1.92 7.14 -2.40
N ASP A 262 -2.18 8.06 -1.49
CA ASP A 262 -3.07 9.21 -1.73
C ASP A 262 -2.53 10.10 -2.87
N MET A 263 -1.21 10.38 -2.87
CA MET A 263 -0.56 11.15 -3.94
C MET A 263 -0.68 10.47 -5.32
N LEU A 264 -0.46 9.15 -5.38
CA LEU A 264 -0.61 8.38 -6.62
C LEU A 264 -2.06 8.39 -7.12
N ASN A 265 -3.02 8.35 -6.22
CA ASN A 265 -4.44 8.41 -6.56
C ASN A 265 -4.82 9.78 -7.14
N GLU A 266 -4.37 10.87 -6.52
CA GLU A 266 -4.67 12.23 -7.00
C GLU A 266 -3.97 12.52 -8.34
N GLU A 267 -2.71 12.11 -8.53
CA GLU A 267 -2.02 12.21 -9.82
C GLU A 267 -2.80 11.44 -10.91
N GLY A 268 -3.20 10.20 -10.62
CA GLY A 268 -3.98 9.38 -11.56
C GLY A 268 -5.32 10.03 -11.93
N ARG A 269 -6.06 10.60 -10.98
CA ARG A 269 -7.31 11.33 -11.25
C ARG A 269 -7.07 12.55 -12.13
N PHE A 270 -5.99 13.30 -11.87
CA PHE A 270 -5.60 14.47 -12.67
C PHE A 270 -5.29 14.07 -14.11
N GLU A 271 -4.48 13.04 -14.32
CA GLU A 271 -4.12 12.54 -15.65
C GLU A 271 -5.32 12.03 -16.45
N ARG A 272 -6.25 11.33 -15.78
CA ARG A 272 -7.50 10.85 -16.39
C ARG A 272 -8.56 11.95 -16.55
N ARG A 273 -8.29 13.17 -16.06
CA ARG A 273 -9.19 14.35 -16.13
C ARG A 273 -10.51 14.16 -15.35
N GLU A 274 -10.47 13.34 -14.31
CA GLU A 274 -11.62 13.01 -13.46
C GLU A 274 -11.85 14.06 -12.37
N SER A 275 -10.76 14.50 -11.76
CA SER A 275 -10.73 15.61 -10.80
C SER A 275 -9.33 16.24 -10.78
N PHE A 276 -9.22 17.41 -10.18
CA PHE A 276 -7.99 18.17 -10.16
C PHE A 276 -7.70 18.64 -8.74
N ALA A 277 -6.68 18.07 -8.13
CA ALA A 277 -6.18 18.45 -6.83
C ALA A 277 -4.88 19.23 -6.97
N TYR A 278 -4.77 20.36 -6.27
CA TYR A 278 -3.62 21.26 -6.32
C TYR A 278 -3.08 21.52 -4.92
N ALA A 279 -1.81 21.26 -4.73
CA ALA A 279 -1.08 21.75 -3.57
C ALA A 279 -0.90 23.27 -3.66
N VAL A 280 -1.22 23.98 -2.59
CA VAL A 280 -0.95 25.41 -2.42
C VAL A 280 0.37 25.55 -1.66
N LEU A 281 1.46 25.80 -2.39
CA LEU A 281 2.82 25.84 -1.86
C LEU A 281 3.30 27.26 -1.61
N THR A 282 4.27 27.42 -0.72
CA THR A 282 5.15 28.60 -0.71
C THR A 282 5.88 28.72 -2.05
N LEU A 283 6.31 29.92 -2.45
CA LEU A 283 6.96 30.15 -3.76
C LEU A 283 8.20 29.29 -3.97
N ASP A 284 8.98 29.05 -2.91
CA ASP A 284 10.15 28.16 -2.93
C ASP A 284 9.79 26.67 -2.99
N GLY A 285 8.50 26.34 -2.81
CA GLY A 285 8.01 24.95 -2.77
C GLY A 285 8.37 24.17 -1.52
N ALA A 286 8.95 24.82 -0.52
CA ALA A 286 9.48 24.15 0.66
C ALA A 286 8.38 23.76 1.67
N ARG A 287 7.19 24.33 1.57
CA ARG A 287 6.09 24.08 2.49
C ARG A 287 4.75 24.19 1.78
N GLU A 288 3.87 23.28 2.11
CA GLU A 288 2.48 23.33 1.70
C GLU A 288 1.67 24.15 2.70
N ARG A 289 0.80 25.00 2.18
CA ARG A 289 -0.08 25.89 2.92
C ARG A 289 -1.51 25.35 2.99
N GLY A 290 -1.90 24.49 2.05
CA GLY A 290 -3.22 23.89 1.89
C GLY A 290 -3.41 23.29 0.52
N CYS A 291 -4.64 22.81 0.24
CA CYS A 291 -5.02 22.23 -1.05
C CYS A 291 -6.29 22.83 -1.60
N ILE A 292 -6.44 22.76 -2.94
CA ILE A 292 -7.67 23.05 -3.67
C ILE A 292 -8.04 21.83 -4.50
N TYR A 293 -9.29 21.40 -4.36
CA TYR A 293 -9.86 20.28 -5.13
C TYR A 293 -10.96 20.80 -6.04
N VAL A 294 -10.90 20.45 -7.31
CA VAL A 294 -11.88 20.76 -8.35
C VAL A 294 -12.44 19.43 -8.85
N ARG A 295 -13.69 19.13 -8.52
CA ARG A 295 -14.32 17.81 -8.77
C ARG A 295 -15.64 17.98 -9.51
N PRO A 296 -16.12 16.95 -10.24
CA PRO A 296 -17.51 16.89 -10.70
C PRO A 296 -18.46 17.06 -9.50
N SER A 297 -19.52 17.85 -9.66
CA SER A 297 -20.50 17.98 -8.58
C SER A 297 -21.32 16.70 -8.40
N SER A 298 -21.47 16.25 -7.16
CA SER A 298 -22.38 15.17 -6.79
C SER A 298 -23.86 15.60 -6.77
N LYS A 299 -24.12 16.91 -6.87
CA LYS A 299 -25.47 17.49 -6.78
C LYS A 299 -25.93 18.08 -8.11
N PRO A 300 -27.21 17.89 -8.47
CA PRO A 300 -27.75 18.45 -9.70
C PRO A 300 -27.72 19.99 -9.69
N GLY A 301 -27.49 20.57 -10.87
CA GLY A 301 -27.49 22.03 -11.05
C GLY A 301 -26.12 22.68 -10.87
N TYR A 302 -25.09 21.92 -10.57
CA TYR A 302 -23.70 22.38 -10.52
C TYR A 302 -22.82 21.55 -11.46
N ASP A 303 -21.94 22.23 -12.18
CA ASP A 303 -20.96 21.61 -13.08
C ASP A 303 -19.77 21.04 -12.29
N ALA A 304 -19.38 21.77 -11.24
CA ALA A 304 -18.26 21.44 -10.39
C ALA A 304 -18.52 21.71 -8.91
N GLU A 305 -17.87 20.96 -8.07
CA GLU A 305 -17.68 21.21 -6.64
C GLU A 305 -16.23 21.59 -6.40
N VAL A 306 -16.00 22.70 -5.71
CA VAL A 306 -14.67 23.16 -5.31
C VAL A 306 -14.58 23.15 -3.79
N ALA A 307 -13.67 22.36 -3.27
CA ALA A 307 -13.33 22.30 -1.87
C ALA A 307 -11.87 22.75 -1.67
N LEU A 308 -11.59 23.35 -0.54
CA LEU A 308 -10.21 23.72 -0.20
C LEU A 308 -10.01 23.71 1.32
N TRP A 309 -8.79 23.45 1.71
CA TRP A 309 -8.34 23.56 3.08
C TRP A 309 -7.00 24.29 3.17
N VAL A 310 -6.71 24.83 4.34
CA VAL A 310 -5.39 25.34 4.72
C VAL A 310 -4.97 24.71 6.04
N THR A 311 -3.67 24.73 6.35
CA THR A 311 -3.20 24.30 7.68
C THR A 311 -3.77 25.21 8.77
N GLN A 312 -3.80 24.72 10.03
CA GLN A 312 -4.23 25.53 11.17
C GLN A 312 -3.42 26.84 11.28
N ALA A 313 -2.13 26.78 11.04
CA ALA A 313 -1.27 27.96 11.07
C ALA A 313 -1.63 29.00 10.01
N GLU A 314 -2.01 28.56 8.82
CA GLU A 314 -2.46 29.44 7.73
C GLU A 314 -3.86 29.99 7.99
N LEU A 315 -4.74 29.22 8.64
CA LEU A 315 -6.03 29.72 9.12
C LEU A 315 -5.85 30.85 10.14
N ASP A 316 -4.98 30.65 11.12
CA ASP A 316 -4.66 31.64 12.16
C ASP A 316 -4.04 32.91 11.58
N ALA A 317 -3.33 32.78 10.46
CA ALA A 317 -2.78 33.91 9.71
C ALA A 317 -3.81 34.62 8.79
N GLY A 318 -5.03 34.08 8.65
CA GLY A 318 -6.08 34.65 7.81
C GLY A 318 -6.02 34.25 6.33
N PHE A 319 -5.08 33.35 5.95
CA PHE A 319 -4.86 32.94 4.57
C PHE A 319 -6.03 32.13 4.01
N ASP A 320 -6.80 31.44 4.84
CA ASP A 320 -7.98 30.68 4.40
C ASP A 320 -9.00 31.54 3.63
N ALA A 321 -9.32 32.72 4.16
CA ALA A 321 -10.23 33.64 3.50
C ALA A 321 -9.63 34.25 2.22
N GLU A 322 -8.33 34.53 2.22
CA GLU A 322 -7.59 35.02 1.05
C GLU A 322 -7.58 33.96 -0.06
N LEU A 323 -7.21 32.73 0.28
CA LEU A 323 -7.18 31.62 -0.67
C LEU A 323 -8.56 31.34 -1.27
N TYR A 324 -9.60 31.32 -0.44
CA TYR A 324 -10.98 31.12 -0.93
C TYR A 324 -11.42 32.22 -1.90
N ALA A 325 -11.19 33.46 -1.55
CA ALA A 325 -11.54 34.59 -2.42
C ALA A 325 -10.82 34.54 -3.76
N TRP A 326 -9.52 34.24 -3.72
CA TRP A 326 -8.71 34.08 -4.92
C TRP A 326 -9.15 32.84 -5.73
N ALA A 327 -9.31 31.67 -5.09
CA ALA A 327 -9.67 30.43 -5.77
C ALA A 327 -11.04 30.54 -6.47
N SER A 328 -12.02 31.17 -5.82
CA SER A 328 -13.34 31.37 -6.44
C SER A 328 -13.27 32.22 -7.70
N GLN A 329 -12.47 33.29 -7.68
CA GLN A 329 -12.22 34.12 -8.86
C GLN A 329 -11.43 33.37 -9.95
N TRP A 330 -10.37 32.64 -9.56
CA TRP A 330 -9.59 31.83 -10.49
C TRP A 330 -10.43 30.79 -11.21
N ILE A 331 -11.30 30.09 -10.48
CA ILE A 331 -12.22 29.12 -11.08
C ILE A 331 -13.18 29.80 -12.06
N GLU A 332 -13.80 30.92 -11.66
CA GLU A 332 -14.73 31.65 -12.52
C GLU A 332 -14.07 32.16 -13.81
N GLU A 333 -12.82 32.64 -13.75
CA GLU A 333 -12.13 33.23 -14.88
C GLU A 333 -11.42 32.22 -15.78
N SER A 334 -10.96 31.07 -15.20
CA SER A 334 -10.03 30.17 -15.87
C SER A 334 -10.57 28.78 -16.16
N TRP A 335 -11.70 28.39 -15.59
CA TRP A 335 -12.28 27.06 -15.78
C TRP A 335 -13.57 27.11 -16.58
N PRO A 336 -13.93 26.02 -17.29
CA PRO A 336 -15.05 26.01 -18.23
C PRO A 336 -16.41 25.72 -17.57
N PHE A 337 -16.60 26.11 -16.30
CA PHE A 337 -17.81 25.85 -15.53
C PHE A 337 -18.74 27.05 -15.51
N ALA A 338 -20.04 26.79 -15.66
CA ALA A 338 -21.07 27.83 -15.53
C ALA A 338 -21.65 27.91 -14.11
N GLN A 339 -21.72 26.76 -13.41
CA GLN A 339 -22.27 26.68 -12.05
C GLN A 339 -21.30 25.91 -11.16
N VAL A 340 -20.70 26.58 -10.20
CA VAL A 340 -19.72 25.99 -9.28
C VAL A 340 -20.24 26.02 -7.86
N ALA A 341 -20.22 24.88 -7.18
CA ALA A 341 -20.57 24.77 -5.78
C ALA A 341 -19.32 24.93 -4.88
N TYR A 342 -19.49 25.62 -3.76
CA TYR A 342 -18.50 25.78 -2.69
C TYR A 342 -19.12 25.37 -1.35
N PRO A 343 -19.27 24.07 -1.06
CA PRO A 343 -19.87 23.58 0.19
C PRO A 343 -19.06 24.02 1.41
N GLY A 344 -19.75 24.40 2.46
CA GLY A 344 -19.13 24.95 3.67
C GLY A 344 -18.57 26.37 3.53
N ARG A 345 -18.74 26.99 2.36
CA ARG A 345 -18.31 28.37 2.04
C ARG A 345 -19.50 29.19 1.55
N ALA A 346 -19.69 29.30 0.24
CA ALA A 346 -20.85 30.00 -0.32
C ALA A 346 -22.17 29.26 -0.05
N ILE A 347 -22.13 27.94 0.13
CA ILE A 347 -23.28 27.09 0.45
C ILE A 347 -23.05 26.50 1.84
N ALA A 348 -23.97 26.75 2.77
CA ALA A 348 -23.86 26.15 4.10
C ALA A 348 -23.95 24.61 4.02
N TRP A 349 -23.20 23.89 4.84
CA TRP A 349 -23.24 22.43 4.86
C TRP A 349 -24.63 21.83 5.01
N SER A 350 -25.47 22.44 5.90
CA SER A 350 -26.85 21.98 6.08
C SER A 350 -27.73 22.17 4.84
N GLU A 351 -27.41 23.13 3.99
CA GLU A 351 -28.09 23.36 2.72
C GLU A 351 -27.56 22.36 1.67
N TRP A 352 -26.25 22.19 1.60
CA TRP A 352 -25.61 21.22 0.70
C TRP A 352 -26.05 19.78 0.95
N ASP A 353 -26.10 19.38 2.22
CA ASP A 353 -26.54 18.03 2.63
C ASP A 353 -28.03 17.77 2.29
N ALA A 354 -28.82 18.81 2.15
CA ALA A 354 -30.25 18.71 1.84
C ALA A 354 -30.56 18.65 0.32
N LEU A 355 -29.60 18.96 -0.55
CA LEU A 355 -29.73 18.81 -1.99
C LEU A 355 -29.59 17.34 -2.39
#